data_1527fd8e717fd01fa65bbdb6c9dc69bb
#
_entry.id   1527fd8e717fd01fa65bbdb6c9dc69bb
#
_cell.length_a   1.000
_cell.length_b   1.000
_cell.length_c   1.000
_cell.angle_alpha   90.00
_cell.angle_beta   90.00
_cell.angle_gamma   90.00
#
_symmetry.space_group_name_H-M   'P 1'
#
loop_
_entity.id
_entity.type
_entity.pdbx_description
1 polymer ?
#
loop_
_entity_poly.entity_id
_entity_poly.type
_entity_poly.pdbx_seq_one_letter_code
_entity_poly.pdbx_strand_id
1 'polypeptide(L)'
;MDVPKLFDLSGQTALVTGSSDGLGLAMARGLAAAGAGIVLNGRDEKKLASVAKSFAEAGHKVKARAFDVADEQAVLAAFEHFDVEGVEIDILVNNAGIQFRKPMVDLTTDEWRRVVEIHLTGSFQVGREAARRMIARGRGGKIINIASLGSEVARPTISPYVAAKGGVRMLTRSMAAEWARHDIQANAIGPGFIATEMNRALLDDPQFDAWVKGRTPSGRWGKAEDLIGVTLFLASHASDYVNGQTIYVDGGLLAVI
;
A
#
# COMPACT_ATOMS: atom_id res chain seq x y z
N MET A 1 8.48 -27.45 -12.16
CA MET A 1 8.00 -26.12 -11.65
C MET A 1 9.17 -25.17 -11.74
N ASP A 2 9.00 -24.04 -12.41
CA ASP A 2 10.04 -23.00 -12.54
C ASP A 2 9.77 -21.94 -11.46
N VAL A 3 10.44 -22.04 -10.31
CA VAL A 3 10.20 -21.16 -9.16
C VAL A 3 10.43 -19.69 -9.48
N PRO A 4 11.45 -19.26 -10.23
CA PRO A 4 11.61 -17.89 -10.68
C PRO A 4 10.39 -17.33 -11.42
N LYS A 5 9.74 -18.13 -12.25
CA LYS A 5 8.53 -17.70 -12.99
C LYS A 5 7.33 -17.44 -12.10
N LEU A 6 7.28 -18.00 -10.89
CA LEU A 6 6.21 -17.69 -9.94
C LEU A 6 6.21 -16.22 -9.51
N PHE A 7 7.37 -15.57 -9.55
CA PHE A 7 7.57 -14.17 -9.12
C PHE A 7 7.77 -13.21 -10.31
N ASP A 8 7.70 -13.71 -11.55
CA ASP A 8 7.80 -12.88 -12.74
C ASP A 8 6.52 -12.07 -12.94
N LEU A 9 6.67 -10.76 -13.02
CA LEU A 9 5.59 -9.80 -13.23
C LEU A 9 5.62 -9.18 -14.63
N SER A 10 6.40 -9.77 -15.55
CA SER A 10 6.51 -9.30 -16.93
C SER A 10 5.14 -9.29 -17.61
N GLY A 11 4.82 -8.17 -18.25
CA GLY A 11 3.53 -7.99 -18.92
C GLY A 11 2.38 -7.55 -18.02
N GLN A 12 2.57 -7.48 -16.70
CA GLN A 12 1.60 -6.95 -15.75
C GLN A 12 1.84 -5.46 -15.47
N THR A 13 0.79 -4.75 -15.10
CA THR A 13 0.85 -3.34 -14.69
C THR A 13 0.41 -3.16 -13.25
N ALA A 14 1.26 -2.50 -12.45
CA ALA A 14 1.00 -2.21 -11.05
C ALA A 14 0.71 -0.73 -10.82
N LEU A 15 -0.47 -0.41 -10.27
CA LEU A 15 -0.78 0.90 -9.71
C LEU A 15 -0.37 0.92 -8.24
N VAL A 16 0.50 1.86 -7.85
CA VAL A 16 0.91 2.04 -6.46
C VAL A 16 0.50 3.43 -5.99
N THR A 17 -0.48 3.52 -5.07
CA THR A 17 -0.91 4.82 -4.55
C THR A 17 0.08 5.36 -3.51
N GLY A 18 0.31 6.69 -3.51
CA GLY A 18 1.28 7.31 -2.62
C GLY A 18 2.72 6.84 -2.88
N SER A 19 3.10 6.66 -4.14
CA SER A 19 4.39 6.09 -4.56
C SER A 19 5.46 7.12 -4.91
N SER A 20 5.24 8.40 -4.59
CA SER A 20 6.24 9.45 -4.83
C SER A 20 7.40 9.42 -3.83
N ASP A 21 7.28 8.64 -2.72
CA ASP A 21 8.36 8.45 -1.75
C ASP A 21 8.07 7.27 -0.77
N GLY A 22 8.99 7.05 0.21
CA GLY A 22 8.78 6.12 1.32
C GLY A 22 8.47 4.68 0.90
N LEU A 23 7.50 4.07 1.59
CA LEU A 23 7.12 2.66 1.35
C LEU A 23 6.58 2.43 -0.06
N GLY A 24 5.72 3.34 -0.55
CA GLY A 24 5.13 3.23 -1.88
C GLY A 24 6.18 3.24 -2.98
N LEU A 25 7.18 4.11 -2.87
CA LEU A 25 8.28 4.16 -3.81
C LEU A 25 9.14 2.90 -3.79
N ALA A 26 9.47 2.38 -2.60
CA ALA A 26 10.25 1.15 -2.47
C ALA A 26 9.52 -0.06 -3.06
N MET A 27 8.21 -0.20 -2.76
CA MET A 27 7.39 -1.27 -3.34
C MET A 27 7.26 -1.14 -4.86
N ALA A 28 7.06 0.09 -5.38
CA ALA A 28 7.02 0.33 -6.83
C ALA A 28 8.34 -0.06 -7.52
N ARG A 29 9.50 0.25 -6.92
CA ARG A 29 10.80 -0.16 -7.43
C ARG A 29 10.97 -1.68 -7.42
N GLY A 30 10.54 -2.35 -6.36
CA GLY A 30 10.56 -3.82 -6.27
C GLY A 30 9.72 -4.47 -7.37
N LEU A 31 8.49 -3.99 -7.58
CA LEU A 31 7.60 -4.47 -8.64
C LEU A 31 8.19 -4.23 -10.04
N ALA A 32 8.79 -3.06 -10.28
CA ALA A 32 9.46 -2.74 -11.54
C ALA A 32 10.65 -3.68 -11.80
N ALA A 33 11.46 -3.94 -10.77
CA ALA A 33 12.61 -4.86 -10.87
C ALA A 33 12.18 -6.31 -11.16
N ALA A 34 10.96 -6.70 -10.78
CA ALA A 34 10.35 -8.00 -11.11
C ALA A 34 9.63 -8.00 -12.49
N GLY A 35 9.74 -6.93 -13.29
CA GLY A 35 9.23 -6.87 -14.66
C GLY A 35 7.90 -6.14 -14.85
N ALA A 36 7.23 -5.70 -13.79
CA ALA A 36 5.97 -4.98 -13.92
C ALA A 36 6.15 -3.58 -14.55
N GLY A 37 5.20 -3.18 -15.40
CA GLY A 37 4.98 -1.77 -15.70
C GLY A 37 4.39 -1.07 -14.48
N ILE A 38 4.82 0.17 -14.20
CA ILE A 38 4.40 0.90 -13.00
C ILE A 38 3.55 2.11 -13.35
N VAL A 39 2.44 2.26 -12.63
CA VAL A 39 1.69 3.51 -12.57
C VAL A 39 1.92 4.12 -11.19
N LEU A 40 2.67 5.21 -11.17
CA LEU A 40 2.93 5.99 -9.97
C LEU A 40 1.74 6.91 -9.67
N ASN A 41 1.35 7.01 -8.40
CA ASN A 41 0.33 7.96 -7.95
C ASN A 41 0.79 8.76 -6.74
N GLY A 42 0.34 9.98 -6.67
CA GLY A 42 0.47 10.94 -5.57
C GLY A 42 -0.29 12.20 -5.94
N ARG A 43 -0.24 13.23 -5.10
CA ARG A 43 -0.92 14.51 -5.36
C ARG A 43 -0.03 15.56 -6.01
N ASP A 44 1.29 15.44 -5.81
CA ASP A 44 2.27 16.38 -6.34
C ASP A 44 2.78 15.88 -7.71
N GLU A 45 2.30 16.52 -8.78
CA GLU A 45 2.66 16.19 -10.16
C GLU A 45 4.16 16.35 -10.43
N LYS A 46 4.80 17.40 -9.86
CA LYS A 46 6.23 17.65 -10.08
C LYS A 46 7.08 16.57 -9.45
N LYS A 47 6.75 16.17 -8.22
CA LYS A 47 7.43 15.09 -7.51
C LYS A 47 7.23 13.76 -8.24
N LEU A 48 6.01 13.46 -8.71
CA LEU A 48 5.71 12.26 -9.49
C LEU A 48 6.51 12.23 -10.80
N ALA A 49 6.56 13.34 -11.54
CA ALA A 49 7.32 13.43 -12.78
C ALA A 49 8.81 13.17 -12.57
N SER A 50 9.39 13.71 -11.49
CA SER A 50 10.79 13.46 -11.13
C SER A 50 11.04 11.98 -10.81
N VAL A 51 10.14 11.34 -10.07
CA VAL A 51 10.24 9.90 -9.75
C VAL A 51 10.07 9.07 -11.02
N ALA A 52 9.09 9.37 -11.88
CA ALA A 52 8.87 8.66 -13.14
C ALA A 52 10.11 8.74 -14.03
N LYS A 53 10.76 9.91 -14.10
CA LYS A 53 12.03 10.07 -14.82
C LYS A 53 13.10 9.09 -14.33
N SER A 54 13.27 8.93 -13.01
CA SER A 54 14.24 7.99 -12.43
C SER A 54 13.96 6.53 -12.78
N PHE A 55 12.67 6.13 -12.89
CA PHE A 55 12.28 4.79 -13.35
C PHE A 55 12.60 4.59 -14.84
N ALA A 56 12.30 5.58 -15.68
CA ALA A 56 12.60 5.52 -17.11
C ALA A 56 14.11 5.46 -17.38
N GLU A 57 14.92 6.25 -16.66
CA GLU A 57 16.39 6.19 -16.72
C GLU A 57 16.96 4.83 -16.28
N ALA A 58 16.28 4.13 -15.39
CA ALA A 58 16.61 2.76 -15.00
C ALA A 58 16.07 1.69 -15.97
N GLY A 59 15.43 2.09 -17.09
CA GLY A 59 14.91 1.19 -18.11
C GLY A 59 13.55 0.56 -17.79
N HIS A 60 12.83 1.02 -16.77
CA HIS A 60 11.52 0.49 -16.40
C HIS A 60 10.38 1.17 -17.17
N LYS A 61 9.35 0.41 -17.49
CA LYS A 61 8.09 0.97 -18.03
C LYS A 61 7.36 1.69 -16.89
N VAL A 62 7.09 2.98 -17.07
CA VAL A 62 6.47 3.80 -16.03
C VAL A 62 5.52 4.83 -16.62
N LYS A 63 4.39 5.03 -15.93
CA LYS A 63 3.47 6.15 -16.11
C LYS A 63 3.29 6.84 -14.75
N ALA A 64 2.84 8.08 -14.76
CA ALA A 64 2.50 8.83 -13.54
C ALA A 64 1.10 9.44 -13.70
N ARG A 65 0.26 9.32 -12.66
CA ARG A 65 -1.06 9.93 -12.62
C ARG A 65 -1.30 10.55 -11.27
N ALA A 66 -1.43 11.88 -11.24
CA ALA A 66 -1.75 12.61 -10.02
C ALA A 66 -3.26 12.55 -9.77
N PHE A 67 -3.65 12.09 -8.58
CA PHE A 67 -4.99 12.20 -8.03
C PHE A 67 -4.98 12.01 -6.53
N ASP A 68 -5.96 12.59 -5.82
CA ASP A 68 -6.19 12.33 -4.40
C ASP A 68 -7.10 11.11 -4.26
N VAL A 69 -6.65 10.10 -3.51
CA VAL A 69 -7.42 8.87 -3.26
C VAL A 69 -8.67 9.11 -2.42
N ALA A 70 -8.74 10.22 -1.68
CA ALA A 70 -9.89 10.63 -0.89
C ALA A 70 -10.98 11.34 -1.73
N ASP A 71 -10.66 11.77 -2.94
CA ASP A 71 -11.60 12.40 -3.87
C ASP A 71 -12.12 11.35 -4.86
N GLU A 72 -13.38 10.94 -4.67
CA GLU A 72 -14.02 9.93 -5.52
C GLU A 72 -14.05 10.34 -7.00
N GLN A 73 -14.31 11.61 -7.30
CA GLN A 73 -14.37 12.08 -8.69
C GLN A 73 -12.98 12.05 -9.34
N ALA A 74 -11.93 12.41 -8.59
CA ALA A 74 -10.56 12.31 -9.07
C ALA A 74 -10.12 10.85 -9.30
N VAL A 75 -10.56 9.92 -8.45
CA VAL A 75 -10.33 8.47 -8.64
C VAL A 75 -11.03 7.98 -9.91
N LEU A 76 -12.33 8.29 -10.09
CA LEU A 76 -13.10 7.91 -11.28
C LEU A 76 -12.43 8.44 -12.56
N ALA A 77 -12.11 9.73 -12.61
CA ALA A 77 -11.47 10.36 -13.76
C ALA A 77 -10.08 9.75 -14.07
N ALA A 78 -9.33 9.34 -13.03
CA ALA A 78 -8.05 8.67 -13.22
C ALA A 78 -8.22 7.30 -13.91
N PHE A 79 -9.20 6.50 -13.47
CA PHE A 79 -9.45 5.19 -14.06
C PHE A 79 -10.07 5.28 -15.46
N GLU A 80 -10.94 6.26 -15.74
CA GLU A 80 -11.43 6.56 -17.11
C GLU A 80 -10.27 6.92 -18.04
N HIS A 81 -9.31 7.71 -17.54
CA HIS A 81 -8.11 8.02 -18.31
C HIS A 81 -7.26 6.78 -18.59
N PHE A 82 -7.13 5.84 -17.64
CA PHE A 82 -6.44 4.56 -17.87
C PHE A 82 -7.16 3.77 -18.97
N ASP A 83 -8.49 3.74 -18.96
CA ASP A 83 -9.28 3.05 -19.98
C ASP A 83 -9.01 3.64 -21.38
N VAL A 84 -9.00 4.98 -21.52
CA VAL A 84 -8.72 5.68 -22.79
C VAL A 84 -7.29 5.40 -23.27
N GLU A 85 -6.32 5.30 -22.36
CA GLU A 85 -4.93 4.99 -22.70
C GLU A 85 -4.64 3.49 -22.88
N GLY A 86 -5.61 2.62 -22.70
CA GLY A 86 -5.43 1.18 -22.75
C GLY A 86 -4.50 0.65 -21.62
N VAL A 87 -4.50 1.32 -20.46
CA VAL A 87 -3.71 0.89 -19.29
C VAL A 87 -4.57 -0.02 -18.43
N GLU A 88 -4.30 -1.30 -18.47
CA GLU A 88 -4.96 -2.30 -17.62
C GLU A 88 -4.17 -2.50 -16.33
N ILE A 89 -4.82 -2.28 -15.19
CA ILE A 89 -4.20 -2.48 -13.87
C ILE A 89 -4.42 -3.95 -13.45
N ASP A 90 -3.31 -4.70 -13.33
CA ASP A 90 -3.30 -6.09 -12.89
C ASP A 90 -3.02 -6.21 -11.39
N ILE A 91 -2.22 -5.28 -10.88
CA ILE A 91 -1.79 -5.24 -9.48
C ILE A 91 -2.12 -3.85 -8.93
N LEU A 92 -2.83 -3.79 -7.80
CA LEU A 92 -3.06 -2.56 -7.05
C LEU A 92 -2.35 -2.64 -5.70
N VAL A 93 -1.56 -1.62 -5.36
CA VAL A 93 -1.04 -1.40 -4.01
C VAL A 93 -1.67 -0.14 -3.43
N ASN A 94 -2.62 -0.30 -2.52
CA ASN A 94 -3.23 0.79 -1.76
C ASN A 94 -2.32 1.19 -0.60
N ASN A 95 -1.41 2.14 -0.86
CA ASN A 95 -0.42 2.59 0.12
C ASN A 95 -0.61 4.04 0.56
N ALA A 96 -1.32 4.87 -0.19
CA ALA A 96 -1.52 6.28 0.16
C ALA A 96 -1.98 6.46 1.61
N GLY A 97 -1.38 7.40 2.32
CA GLY A 97 -1.69 7.62 3.72
C GLY A 97 -1.02 8.87 4.28
N ILE A 98 -1.49 9.28 5.44
CA ILE A 98 -0.94 10.40 6.23
C ILE A 98 -0.77 9.99 7.68
N GLN A 99 0.08 10.70 8.40
CA GLN A 99 0.13 10.66 9.86
C GLN A 99 -0.48 11.91 10.46
N PHE A 100 -1.28 11.70 11.51
CA PHE A 100 -1.82 12.77 12.33
C PHE A 100 -1.81 12.33 13.79
N ARG A 101 -1.26 13.15 14.67
CA ARG A 101 -1.08 12.83 16.09
C ARG A 101 -1.70 13.90 16.96
N LYS A 102 -2.72 13.51 17.77
CA LYS A 102 -3.38 14.38 18.73
C LYS A 102 -4.10 13.55 19.79
N PRO A 103 -4.17 13.95 21.06
CA PRO A 103 -5.01 13.27 22.04
C PRO A 103 -6.46 13.15 21.53
N MET A 104 -7.08 11.98 21.76
CA MET A 104 -8.40 11.69 21.18
C MET A 104 -9.48 12.68 21.62
N VAL A 105 -9.42 13.17 22.85
CA VAL A 105 -10.38 14.14 23.39
C VAL A 105 -10.29 15.52 22.73
N ASP A 106 -9.15 15.83 22.10
CA ASP A 106 -8.90 17.13 21.46
C ASP A 106 -9.10 17.07 19.93
N LEU A 107 -9.38 15.87 19.37
CA LEU A 107 -9.60 15.71 17.93
C LEU A 107 -10.90 16.39 17.50
N THR A 108 -10.82 17.16 16.43
CA THR A 108 -12.04 17.58 15.73
C THR A 108 -12.54 16.44 14.83
N THR A 109 -13.84 16.48 14.52
CA THR A 109 -14.44 15.51 13.59
C THR A 109 -13.79 15.57 12.20
N ASP A 110 -13.37 16.74 11.74
CA ASP A 110 -12.75 16.89 10.43
C ASP A 110 -11.31 16.36 10.40
N GLU A 111 -10.54 16.52 11.49
CA GLU A 111 -9.23 15.86 11.62
C GLU A 111 -9.36 14.33 11.61
N TRP A 112 -10.38 13.80 12.29
CA TRP A 112 -10.72 12.38 12.26
C TRP A 112 -11.09 11.92 10.85
N ARG A 113 -12.06 12.60 10.22
CA ARG A 113 -12.53 12.27 8.87
C ARG A 113 -11.41 12.25 7.87
N ARG A 114 -10.55 13.27 7.86
CA ARG A 114 -9.42 13.38 6.94
C ARG A 114 -8.52 12.13 6.96
N VAL A 115 -8.23 11.58 8.13
CA VAL A 115 -7.39 10.37 8.24
C VAL A 115 -8.15 9.15 7.73
N VAL A 116 -9.42 8.99 8.12
CA VAL A 116 -10.26 7.86 7.70
C VAL A 116 -10.49 7.88 6.19
N GLU A 117 -10.78 9.06 5.62
CA GLU A 117 -11.01 9.23 4.17
C GLU A 117 -9.80 8.79 3.35
N ILE A 118 -8.60 9.20 3.73
CA ILE A 118 -7.40 8.84 2.97
C ILE A 118 -7.08 7.34 3.11
N HIS A 119 -7.10 6.80 4.33
CA HIS A 119 -6.63 5.45 4.59
C HIS A 119 -7.66 4.37 4.27
N LEU A 120 -8.92 4.57 4.64
CA LEU A 120 -9.96 3.56 4.52
C LEU A 120 -10.83 3.79 3.29
N THR A 121 -11.46 4.97 3.19
CA THR A 121 -12.35 5.30 2.06
C THR A 121 -11.55 5.31 0.75
N GLY A 122 -10.35 5.90 0.74
CA GLY A 122 -9.48 5.90 -0.44
C GLY A 122 -9.07 4.50 -0.89
N SER A 123 -8.72 3.60 0.06
CA SER A 123 -8.43 2.20 -0.29
C SER A 123 -9.65 1.49 -0.87
N PHE A 124 -10.84 1.78 -0.36
CA PHE A 124 -12.10 1.26 -0.91
C PHE A 124 -12.36 1.80 -2.31
N GLN A 125 -12.29 3.10 -2.54
CA GLN A 125 -12.59 3.74 -3.82
C GLN A 125 -11.66 3.23 -4.93
N VAL A 126 -10.34 3.27 -4.71
CA VAL A 126 -9.36 2.81 -5.69
C VAL A 126 -9.45 1.29 -5.89
N GLY A 127 -9.66 0.52 -4.80
CA GLY A 127 -9.86 -0.93 -4.87
C GLY A 127 -11.09 -1.32 -5.66
N ARG A 128 -12.22 -0.62 -5.47
CA ARG A 128 -13.47 -0.83 -6.21
C ARG A 128 -13.29 -0.58 -7.71
N GLU A 129 -12.65 0.50 -8.09
CA GLU A 129 -12.45 0.83 -9.51
C GLU A 129 -11.47 -0.13 -10.20
N ALA A 130 -10.43 -0.57 -9.51
CA ALA A 130 -9.53 -1.62 -10.01
C ALA A 130 -10.28 -2.96 -10.18
N ALA A 131 -10.99 -3.40 -9.14
CA ALA A 131 -11.74 -4.66 -9.17
C ALA A 131 -12.83 -4.67 -10.24
N ARG A 132 -13.56 -3.55 -10.45
CA ARG A 132 -14.57 -3.42 -11.51
C ARG A 132 -13.98 -3.73 -12.88
N ARG A 133 -12.79 -3.22 -13.18
CA ARG A 133 -12.09 -3.47 -14.45
C ARG A 133 -11.48 -4.87 -14.52
N MET A 134 -10.91 -5.37 -13.43
CA MET A 134 -10.43 -6.75 -13.34
C MET A 134 -11.56 -7.76 -13.62
N ILE A 135 -12.74 -7.53 -13.05
CA ILE A 135 -13.95 -8.36 -13.28
C ILE A 135 -14.40 -8.26 -14.73
N ALA A 136 -14.49 -7.05 -15.27
CA ALA A 136 -14.97 -6.83 -16.65
C ALA A 136 -14.08 -7.50 -17.70
N ARG A 137 -12.75 -7.51 -17.50
CA ARG A 137 -11.82 -8.18 -18.42
C ARG A 137 -11.68 -9.70 -18.19
N GLY A 138 -12.14 -10.24 -17.04
CA GLY A 138 -12.18 -11.68 -16.75
C GLY A 138 -10.82 -12.35 -16.54
N ARG A 139 -9.77 -11.60 -16.19
CA ARG A 139 -8.41 -12.14 -16.00
C ARG A 139 -7.91 -12.06 -14.56
N GLY A 140 -8.79 -11.70 -13.63
CA GLY A 140 -8.44 -11.56 -12.23
C GLY A 140 -7.48 -10.40 -11.94
N GLY A 141 -6.76 -10.49 -10.82
CA GLY A 141 -5.76 -9.51 -10.41
C GLY A 141 -5.40 -9.58 -8.93
N LYS A 142 -4.46 -8.74 -8.51
CA LYS A 142 -3.95 -8.69 -7.13
C LYS A 142 -4.20 -7.32 -6.51
N ILE A 143 -4.77 -7.31 -5.30
CA ILE A 143 -4.96 -6.09 -4.51
C ILE A 143 -4.21 -6.24 -3.20
N ILE A 144 -3.29 -5.32 -2.94
CA ILE A 144 -2.45 -5.29 -1.74
C ILE A 144 -2.77 -4.00 -0.98
N ASN A 145 -3.39 -4.14 0.18
CA ASN A 145 -3.69 -3.01 1.04
C ASN A 145 -2.58 -2.83 2.09
N ILE A 146 -2.12 -1.62 2.31
CA ILE A 146 -1.16 -1.37 3.38
C ILE A 146 -1.91 -1.12 4.68
N ALA A 147 -1.94 -2.16 5.52
CA ALA A 147 -2.41 -2.15 6.89
C ALA A 147 -1.36 -1.52 7.85
N SER A 148 -1.24 -2.01 9.06
CA SER A 148 -0.26 -1.55 10.06
C SER A 148 -0.28 -2.48 11.28
N LEU A 149 0.70 -2.39 12.16
CA LEU A 149 0.57 -2.84 13.56
C LEU A 149 -0.71 -2.28 14.20
N GLY A 150 -1.10 -1.05 13.85
CA GLY A 150 -2.34 -0.41 14.29
C GLY A 150 -3.62 -1.13 13.88
N SER A 151 -3.54 -2.19 13.10
CA SER A 151 -4.68 -3.08 12.83
C SER A 151 -4.94 -4.11 13.94
N GLU A 152 -3.98 -4.32 14.83
CA GLU A 152 -4.05 -5.30 15.94
C GLU A 152 -3.92 -4.63 17.31
N VAL A 153 -3.04 -3.61 17.40
CA VAL A 153 -2.73 -2.93 18.66
C VAL A 153 -2.88 -1.42 18.53
N ALA A 154 -3.13 -0.75 19.64
CA ALA A 154 -3.29 0.70 19.67
C ALA A 154 -2.12 1.39 20.37
N ARG A 155 -1.94 2.65 20.04
CA ARG A 155 -1.02 3.57 20.71
C ARG A 155 -1.73 4.90 20.95
N PRO A 156 -1.41 5.64 22.02
CA PRO A 156 -1.95 6.98 22.25
C PRO A 156 -1.70 7.93 21.07
N THR A 157 -2.58 8.89 20.91
CA THR A 157 -2.51 10.02 19.97
C THR A 157 -2.71 9.72 18.47
N ILE A 158 -2.95 8.46 18.09
CA ILE A 158 -3.13 8.06 16.69
C ILE A 158 -4.47 7.32 16.45
N SER A 159 -5.49 7.61 17.24
CA SER A 159 -6.78 6.91 17.20
C SER A 159 -7.45 6.84 15.82
N PRO A 160 -7.51 7.93 14.99
CA PRO A 160 -8.12 7.82 13.66
C PRO A 160 -7.33 6.91 12.73
N TYR A 161 -6.00 6.89 12.85
CA TYR A 161 -5.13 5.99 12.08
C TYR A 161 -5.37 4.53 12.46
N VAL A 162 -5.39 4.21 13.76
CA VAL A 162 -5.64 2.84 14.26
C VAL A 162 -7.01 2.34 13.82
N ALA A 163 -8.06 3.17 13.96
CA ALA A 163 -9.40 2.83 13.50
C ALA A 163 -9.45 2.57 11.99
N ALA A 164 -8.81 3.45 11.19
CA ALA A 164 -8.73 3.27 9.75
C ALA A 164 -7.97 2.00 9.37
N LYS A 165 -6.82 1.69 10.00
CA LYS A 165 -6.04 0.49 9.70
C LYS A 165 -6.70 -0.81 10.15
N GLY A 166 -7.45 -0.80 11.25
CA GLY A 166 -8.37 -1.88 11.62
C GLY A 166 -9.46 -2.09 10.55
N GLY A 167 -10.03 -0.98 10.07
CA GLY A 167 -10.97 -0.98 8.95
C GLY A 167 -10.38 -1.54 7.66
N VAL A 168 -9.15 -1.13 7.28
CA VAL A 168 -8.44 -1.65 6.09
C VAL A 168 -8.23 -3.16 6.17
N ARG A 169 -7.88 -3.69 7.35
CA ARG A 169 -7.78 -5.14 7.59
C ARG A 169 -9.09 -5.86 7.30
N MET A 170 -10.21 -5.35 7.79
CA MET A 170 -11.53 -5.95 7.55
C MET A 170 -12.03 -5.70 6.12
N LEU A 171 -11.75 -4.54 5.53
CA LEU A 171 -12.02 -4.26 4.12
C LEU A 171 -11.30 -5.26 3.20
N THR A 172 -10.04 -5.59 3.51
CA THR A 172 -9.27 -6.61 2.76
C THR A 172 -9.98 -7.96 2.76
N ARG A 173 -10.52 -8.39 3.91
CA ARG A 173 -11.30 -9.64 4.02
C ARG A 173 -12.60 -9.57 3.23
N SER A 174 -13.29 -8.44 3.25
CA SER A 174 -14.51 -8.24 2.47
C SER A 174 -14.22 -8.29 0.96
N MET A 175 -13.16 -7.61 0.50
CA MET A 175 -12.70 -7.68 -0.88
C MET A 175 -12.40 -9.13 -1.30
N ALA A 176 -11.68 -9.89 -0.47
CA ALA A 176 -11.38 -11.29 -0.72
C ALA A 176 -12.67 -12.14 -0.81
N ALA A 177 -13.60 -11.96 0.13
CA ALA A 177 -14.84 -12.73 0.16
C ALA A 177 -15.73 -12.49 -1.06
N GLU A 178 -15.79 -11.23 -1.55
CA GLU A 178 -16.65 -10.87 -2.68
C GLU A 178 -16.02 -11.16 -4.04
N TRP A 179 -14.70 -10.98 -4.18
CA TRP A 179 -14.03 -10.95 -5.48
C TRP A 179 -13.22 -12.21 -5.79
N ALA A 180 -13.04 -13.15 -4.84
CA ALA A 180 -12.31 -14.40 -5.09
C ALA A 180 -12.86 -15.21 -6.27
N ARG A 181 -14.20 -15.22 -6.46
CA ARG A 181 -14.85 -15.90 -7.59
C ARG A 181 -14.49 -15.32 -8.97
N HIS A 182 -13.87 -14.15 -8.99
CA HIS A 182 -13.39 -13.47 -10.20
C HIS A 182 -11.87 -13.56 -10.35
N ASP A 183 -11.24 -14.48 -9.60
CA ASP A 183 -9.78 -14.67 -9.55
C ASP A 183 -9.02 -13.41 -9.08
N ILE A 184 -9.62 -12.63 -8.18
CA ILE A 184 -8.98 -11.48 -7.55
C ILE A 184 -8.57 -11.88 -6.14
N GLN A 185 -7.27 -11.80 -5.85
CA GLN A 185 -6.75 -11.97 -4.51
C GLN A 185 -6.53 -10.60 -3.86
N ALA A 186 -7.17 -10.38 -2.73
CA ALA A 186 -7.02 -9.17 -1.92
C ALA A 186 -6.36 -9.52 -0.59
N ASN A 187 -5.15 -9.00 -0.35
CA ASN A 187 -4.39 -9.24 0.87
C ASN A 187 -3.87 -7.91 1.44
N ALA A 188 -3.35 -7.94 2.65
CA ALA A 188 -2.75 -6.78 3.27
C ALA A 188 -1.32 -7.05 3.74
N ILE A 189 -0.50 -6.00 3.74
CA ILE A 189 0.80 -5.97 4.41
C ILE A 189 0.63 -5.09 5.65
N GLY A 190 1.06 -5.57 6.81
CA GLY A 190 1.07 -4.84 8.07
C GLY A 190 2.50 -4.45 8.46
N PRO A 191 3.02 -3.27 8.05
CA PRO A 191 4.35 -2.83 8.45
C PRO A 191 4.46 -2.58 9.95
N GLY A 192 5.63 -2.91 10.50
CA GLY A 192 6.07 -2.48 11.82
C GLY A 192 6.56 -1.04 11.84
N PHE A 193 7.49 -0.74 12.73
CA PHE A 193 8.17 0.55 12.74
C PHE A 193 9.22 0.59 11.64
N ILE A 194 8.92 1.31 10.56
CA ILE A 194 9.79 1.46 9.40
C ILE A 194 10.40 2.86 9.39
N ALA A 195 11.70 2.93 9.16
CA ALA A 195 12.45 4.18 9.04
C ALA A 195 12.10 4.86 7.71
N THR A 196 11.23 5.86 7.78
CA THR A 196 10.78 6.69 6.66
C THR A 196 10.73 8.14 7.08
N GLU A 197 10.63 9.06 6.12
CA GLU A 197 10.46 10.49 6.42
C GLU A 197 9.20 10.76 7.26
N MET A 198 8.11 10.02 7.04
CA MET A 198 6.89 10.09 7.84
C MET A 198 7.15 9.83 9.35
N ASN A 199 8.15 9.04 9.66
CA ASN A 199 8.53 8.68 11.02
C ASN A 199 9.77 9.43 11.54
N ARG A 200 10.29 10.42 10.79
CA ARG A 200 11.51 11.16 11.14
C ARG A 200 11.49 11.67 12.59
N ALA A 201 10.41 12.35 12.98
CA ALA A 201 10.28 12.89 14.34
C ALA A 201 10.31 11.82 15.45
N LEU A 202 9.99 10.57 15.15
CA LEU A 202 10.09 9.44 16.09
C LEU A 202 11.48 8.81 16.06
N LEU A 203 12.13 8.81 14.91
CA LEU A 203 13.52 8.34 14.77
C LEU A 203 14.50 9.28 15.49
N ASP A 204 14.21 10.57 15.46
CA ASP A 204 15.04 11.62 16.07
C ASP A 204 14.79 11.76 17.59
N ASP A 205 13.78 11.06 18.14
CA ASP A 205 13.54 10.94 19.59
C ASP A 205 14.34 9.76 20.16
N PRO A 206 15.42 9.98 20.95
CA PRO A 206 16.26 8.90 21.45
C PRO A 206 15.52 7.90 22.37
N GLN A 207 14.52 8.37 23.12
CA GLN A 207 13.74 7.50 24.01
C GLN A 207 12.82 6.58 23.19
N PHE A 208 12.18 7.14 22.16
CA PHE A 208 11.32 6.36 21.29
C PHE A 208 12.13 5.39 20.41
N ASP A 209 13.28 5.81 19.88
CA ASP A 209 14.19 4.94 19.14
C ASP A 209 14.66 3.75 19.97
N ALA A 210 15.11 4.01 21.21
CA ALA A 210 15.53 2.96 22.13
C ALA A 210 14.36 2.01 22.47
N TRP A 211 13.15 2.55 22.65
CA TRP A 211 11.96 1.75 22.91
C TRP A 211 11.61 0.85 21.71
N VAL A 212 11.64 1.37 20.49
CA VAL A 212 11.40 0.56 19.27
C VAL A 212 12.41 -0.57 19.16
N LYS A 213 13.69 -0.28 19.33
CA LYS A 213 14.76 -1.27 19.26
C LYS A 213 14.66 -2.33 20.36
N GLY A 214 14.33 -1.92 21.58
CA GLY A 214 14.15 -2.84 22.72
C GLY A 214 12.88 -3.69 22.62
N ARG A 215 11.81 -3.14 22.01
CA ARG A 215 10.52 -3.84 21.89
C ARG A 215 10.45 -4.77 20.68
N THR A 216 11.22 -4.48 19.63
CA THR A 216 11.25 -5.28 18.41
C THR A 216 12.28 -6.41 18.56
N PRO A 217 11.91 -7.69 18.48
CA PRO A 217 12.85 -8.81 18.60
C PRO A 217 14.05 -8.72 17.65
N SER A 218 13.87 -8.18 16.43
CA SER A 218 14.97 -7.93 15.49
C SER A 218 15.92 -6.81 15.92
N GLY A 219 15.66 -6.09 17.02
CA GLY A 219 16.55 -5.06 17.59
C GLY A 219 16.71 -3.80 16.72
N ARG A 220 15.90 -3.60 15.71
CA ARG A 220 16.04 -2.50 14.76
C ARG A 220 14.70 -2.01 14.21
N TRP A 221 14.72 -0.80 13.68
CA TRP A 221 13.69 -0.35 12.73
C TRP A 221 13.76 -1.17 11.44
N GLY A 222 12.64 -1.42 10.83
CA GLY A 222 12.58 -1.92 9.45
C GLY A 222 13.01 -0.82 8.47
N LYS A 223 13.38 -1.23 7.27
CA LYS A 223 13.62 -0.36 6.12
C LYS A 223 12.47 -0.51 5.12
N ALA A 224 12.27 0.47 4.24
CA ALA A 224 11.23 0.38 3.21
C ALA A 224 11.44 -0.86 2.32
N GLU A 225 12.69 -1.24 2.08
CA GLU A 225 13.10 -2.41 1.29
C GLU A 225 12.70 -3.74 1.95
N ASP A 226 12.55 -3.79 3.28
CA ASP A 226 12.09 -5.00 3.98
C ASP A 226 10.66 -5.42 3.55
N LEU A 227 9.88 -4.52 2.93
CA LEU A 227 8.55 -4.81 2.40
C LEU A 227 8.55 -5.37 0.98
N ILE A 228 9.65 -5.27 0.23
CA ILE A 228 9.70 -5.65 -1.20
C ILE A 228 9.37 -7.14 -1.36
N GLY A 229 9.98 -8.01 -0.57
CA GLY A 229 9.80 -9.46 -0.70
C GLY A 229 8.34 -9.89 -0.56
N VAL A 230 7.65 -9.40 0.49
CA VAL A 230 6.22 -9.71 0.70
C VAL A 230 5.33 -9.08 -0.37
N THR A 231 5.70 -7.88 -0.86
CA THR A 231 4.97 -7.23 -1.96
C THR A 231 5.06 -8.07 -3.24
N LEU A 232 6.23 -8.55 -3.61
CA LEU A 232 6.43 -9.42 -4.76
C LEU A 232 5.67 -10.74 -4.60
N PHE A 233 5.72 -11.36 -3.41
CA PHE A 233 4.95 -12.56 -3.11
C PHE A 233 3.45 -12.33 -3.35
N LEU A 234 2.87 -11.29 -2.77
CA LEU A 234 1.44 -11.01 -2.88
C LEU A 234 1.02 -10.50 -4.27
N ALA A 235 1.92 -9.93 -5.04
CA ALA A 235 1.68 -9.44 -6.40
C ALA A 235 1.75 -10.55 -7.46
N SER A 236 2.34 -11.69 -7.13
CA SER A 236 2.71 -12.73 -8.10
C SER A 236 1.86 -14.00 -8.01
N HIS A 237 2.06 -14.93 -8.93
CA HIS A 237 1.44 -16.26 -8.93
C HIS A 237 1.84 -17.12 -7.71
N ALA A 238 2.89 -16.76 -6.98
CA ALA A 238 3.28 -17.44 -5.75
C ALA A 238 2.20 -17.34 -4.64
N SER A 239 1.25 -16.42 -4.77
CA SER A 239 0.18 -16.16 -3.80
C SER A 239 -1.24 -16.43 -4.33
N ASP A 240 -1.42 -17.18 -5.42
CA ASP A 240 -2.74 -17.37 -6.05
C ASP A 240 -3.80 -18.00 -5.11
N TYR A 241 -3.37 -18.76 -4.10
CA TYR A 241 -4.27 -19.32 -3.09
C TYR A 241 -4.24 -18.59 -1.73
N VAL A 242 -3.54 -17.44 -1.65
CA VAL A 242 -3.50 -16.58 -0.46
C VAL A 242 -4.50 -15.45 -0.65
N ASN A 243 -5.58 -15.43 0.16
CA ASN A 243 -6.62 -14.42 0.03
C ASN A 243 -7.17 -13.99 1.40
N GLY A 244 -7.45 -12.72 1.59
CA GLY A 244 -7.99 -12.14 2.83
C GLY A 244 -6.99 -12.08 4.00
N GLN A 245 -5.69 -12.29 3.75
CA GLN A 245 -4.67 -12.34 4.79
C GLN A 245 -4.03 -10.97 5.05
N THR A 246 -3.55 -10.78 6.28
CA THR A 246 -2.65 -9.68 6.62
C THR A 246 -1.31 -10.27 7.02
N ILE A 247 -0.25 -9.96 6.27
CA ILE A 247 1.10 -10.41 6.55
C ILE A 247 1.85 -9.27 7.23
N TYR A 248 2.25 -9.49 8.50
CA TYR A 248 3.00 -8.50 9.25
C TYR A 248 4.49 -8.59 8.94
N VAL A 249 5.10 -7.44 8.65
CA VAL A 249 6.54 -7.26 8.40
C VAL A 249 7.04 -6.27 9.46
N ASP A 250 7.29 -6.77 10.66
CA ASP A 250 7.41 -5.97 11.87
C ASP A 250 8.61 -6.33 12.75
N GLY A 251 9.49 -7.20 12.26
CA GLY A 251 10.65 -7.67 13.02
C GLY A 251 10.30 -8.51 14.26
N GLY A 252 9.07 -9.06 14.31
CA GLY A 252 8.56 -9.89 15.40
C GLY A 252 7.87 -9.10 16.52
N LEU A 253 7.58 -7.82 16.32
CA LEU A 253 7.03 -6.97 17.39
C LEU A 253 5.66 -7.47 17.88
N LEU A 254 4.79 -7.98 17.01
CA LEU A 254 3.50 -8.57 17.40
C LEU A 254 3.61 -10.00 17.95
N ALA A 255 4.74 -10.66 17.78
CA ALA A 255 4.93 -12.04 18.25
C ALA A 255 5.27 -12.14 19.74
N VAL A 256 5.55 -11.02 20.40
CA VAL A 256 5.96 -10.97 21.81
C VAL A 256 5.05 -10.02 22.60
N ILE A 257 4.93 -10.26 23.93
CA ILE A 257 4.17 -9.46 24.89
C ILE A 257 5.02 -8.34 25.52
#